data_d0066272db7246b6a3ebc27944ab5323
#
_entry.id   d0066272db7246b6a3ebc27944ab5323
#
_cell.length_a   1.000
_cell.length_b   1.000
_cell.length_c   1.000
_cell.angle_alpha   90.00
_cell.angle_beta   90.00
_cell.angle_gamma   90.00
#
_symmetry.space_group_name_H-M   'P 1'
#
loop_
_entity.id
_entity.type
_entity.pdbx_description
1 polymer ?
#
loop_
_entity_poly.entity_id
_entity_poly.type
_entity_poly.pdbx_seq_one_letter_code
_entity_poly.pdbx_strand_id
1 'polypeptide(L)'
;MGGMILFTVFVLLTGVERVVELVISKRNAAWAFARGGVESGLGHFPAMVTLHTGLLIGALAEVWLLDRPFIPGLGWPMLAIALLCQAGRYWVIWALGRQWNTRVIVVPGMPLQRRGPYRWEWLRHPNYVIVAVEGIALPLVHSAWITALVFTVLNAILLLGFRIPAEERALKAASGD
;
A
#
# COMPACT_ATOMS: atom_id res chain seq x y z
N MET A 1 -17.29 -7.11 -22.51
CA MET A 1 -17.93 -7.54 -21.23
C MET A 1 -17.06 -8.52 -20.42
N GLY A 2 -16.52 -9.62 -21.00
CA GLY A 2 -15.71 -10.58 -20.24
C GLY A 2 -14.49 -9.98 -19.53
N GLY A 3 -13.72 -9.13 -20.23
CA GLY A 3 -12.56 -8.45 -19.65
C GLY A 3 -12.90 -7.55 -18.47
N MET A 4 -13.99 -6.78 -18.55
CA MET A 4 -14.45 -5.91 -17.46
C MET A 4 -14.88 -6.72 -16.23
N ILE A 5 -15.50 -7.88 -16.41
CA ILE A 5 -15.89 -8.76 -15.32
C ILE A 5 -14.64 -9.32 -14.63
N LEU A 6 -13.66 -9.82 -15.39
CA LEU A 6 -12.39 -10.32 -14.83
C LEU A 6 -11.63 -9.22 -14.09
N PHE A 7 -11.59 -8.02 -14.64
CA PHE A 7 -11.01 -6.86 -13.96
C PHE A 7 -11.74 -6.53 -12.66
N THR A 8 -13.07 -6.54 -12.68
CA THR A 8 -13.88 -6.32 -11.47
C THR A 8 -13.58 -7.35 -10.39
N VAL A 9 -13.50 -8.63 -10.75
CA VAL A 9 -13.14 -9.70 -9.81
C VAL A 9 -11.75 -9.45 -9.23
N PHE A 10 -10.77 -9.09 -10.06
CA PHE A 10 -9.42 -8.79 -9.62
C PHE A 10 -9.38 -7.61 -8.61
N VAL A 11 -10.10 -6.52 -8.91
CA VAL A 11 -10.18 -5.36 -8.00
C VAL A 11 -10.88 -5.71 -6.69
N LEU A 12 -11.96 -6.49 -6.74
CA LEU A 12 -12.65 -6.94 -5.52
C LEU A 12 -11.78 -7.86 -4.65
N LEU A 13 -11.03 -8.78 -5.26
CA LEU A 13 -10.07 -9.62 -4.53
C LEU A 13 -8.98 -8.77 -3.87
N THR A 14 -8.44 -7.77 -4.57
CA THR A 14 -7.52 -6.80 -3.98
C THR A 14 -8.16 -6.05 -2.81
N GLY A 15 -9.45 -5.68 -2.91
CA GLY A 15 -10.20 -5.08 -1.82
C GLY A 15 -10.29 -6.00 -0.58
N VAL A 16 -10.56 -7.29 -0.79
CA VAL A 16 -10.56 -8.29 0.30
C VAL A 16 -9.18 -8.37 0.96
N GLU A 17 -8.10 -8.38 0.17
CA GLU A 17 -6.73 -8.35 0.71
C GLU A 17 -6.49 -7.11 1.59
N ARG A 18 -6.97 -5.92 1.18
CA ARG A 18 -6.84 -4.69 2.02
C ARG A 18 -7.56 -4.86 3.36
N VAL A 19 -8.73 -5.50 3.38
CA VAL A 19 -9.44 -5.78 4.64
C VAL A 19 -8.64 -6.74 5.53
N VAL A 20 -8.09 -7.81 4.96
CA VAL A 20 -7.22 -8.75 5.69
C VAL A 20 -6.00 -8.05 6.27
N GLU A 21 -5.34 -7.18 5.49
CA GLU A 21 -4.22 -6.36 5.96
C GLU A 21 -4.61 -5.46 7.14
N LEU A 22 -5.79 -4.82 7.10
CA LEU A 22 -6.27 -4.01 8.22
C LEU A 22 -6.49 -4.84 9.49
N VAL A 23 -6.98 -6.08 9.36
CA VAL A 23 -7.13 -7.01 10.50
C VAL A 23 -5.77 -7.39 11.07
N ILE A 24 -4.80 -7.73 10.22
CA ILE A 24 -3.42 -8.04 10.64
C ILE A 24 -2.81 -6.81 11.34
N SER A 25 -2.93 -5.64 10.73
CA SER A 25 -2.45 -4.38 11.29
C SER A 25 -3.04 -4.09 12.66
N LYS A 26 -4.36 -4.28 12.85
CA LYS A 26 -5.01 -4.09 14.16
C LYS A 26 -4.45 -5.02 15.23
N ARG A 27 -4.21 -6.29 14.89
CA ARG A 27 -3.59 -7.27 15.82
C ARG A 27 -2.15 -6.88 16.15
N ASN A 28 -1.38 -6.46 15.15
CA ASN A 28 0.00 -6.03 15.32
C ASN A 28 0.09 -4.73 16.14
N ALA A 29 -0.84 -3.78 15.94
CA ALA A 29 -0.94 -2.56 16.74
C ALA A 29 -1.19 -2.88 18.22
N ALA A 30 -2.14 -3.76 18.52
CA ALA A 30 -2.39 -4.19 19.89
C ALA A 30 -1.16 -4.84 20.54
N TRP A 31 -0.42 -5.66 19.78
CA TRP A 31 0.83 -6.26 20.24
C TRP A 31 1.93 -5.21 20.51
N ALA A 32 2.04 -4.20 19.66
CA ALA A 32 3.02 -3.11 19.81
C ALA A 32 2.68 -2.25 21.04
N PHE A 33 1.43 -1.83 21.20
CA PHE A 33 0.99 -1.02 22.36
C PHE A 33 1.20 -1.74 23.69
N ALA A 34 0.96 -3.07 23.76
CA ALA A 34 1.24 -3.85 24.95
C ALA A 34 2.74 -3.88 25.33
N ARG A 35 3.62 -3.37 24.46
CA ARG A 35 5.08 -3.27 24.64
C ARG A 35 5.59 -1.84 24.70
N GLY A 36 4.72 -0.87 24.98
CA GLY A 36 5.09 0.54 25.03
C GLY A 36 5.24 1.20 23.66
N GLY A 37 4.63 0.60 22.62
CA GLY A 37 4.65 1.18 21.27
C GLY A 37 4.03 2.57 21.25
N VAL A 38 4.67 3.48 20.52
CA VAL A 38 4.22 4.86 20.34
C VAL A 38 3.74 5.02 18.90
N GLU A 39 2.51 5.52 18.73
CA GLU A 39 1.94 5.84 17.42
C GLU A 39 2.29 7.27 17.02
N SER A 40 2.76 7.44 15.78
CA SER A 40 3.08 8.74 15.19
C SER A 40 2.22 8.98 13.94
N GLY A 41 1.89 10.24 13.65
CA GLY A 41 1.16 10.60 12.43
C GLY A 41 -0.30 10.14 12.41
N LEU A 42 -1.02 10.28 13.51
CA LEU A 42 -2.44 9.91 13.66
C LEU A 42 -3.35 10.52 12.57
N GLY A 43 -3.05 11.76 12.12
CA GLY A 43 -3.93 12.52 11.23
C GLY A 43 -3.97 12.01 9.77
N HIS A 44 -2.96 11.27 9.30
CA HIS A 44 -2.91 10.86 7.88
C HIS A 44 -3.41 9.43 7.62
N PHE A 45 -3.69 8.65 8.65
CA PHE A 45 -4.21 7.28 8.48
C PHE A 45 -5.58 7.25 7.79
N PRO A 46 -6.59 8.08 8.20
CA PRO A 46 -7.87 8.13 7.50
C PRO A 46 -7.74 8.54 6.04
N ALA A 47 -6.89 9.54 5.74
CA ALA A 47 -6.63 9.97 4.37
C ALA A 47 -6.04 8.84 3.51
N MET A 48 -5.14 8.04 4.07
CA MET A 48 -4.57 6.88 3.39
C MET A 48 -5.64 5.81 3.09
N VAL A 49 -6.51 5.49 4.05
CA VAL A 49 -7.61 4.53 3.84
C VAL A 49 -8.57 5.04 2.78
N THR A 50 -8.95 6.31 2.84
CA THR A 50 -9.83 6.95 1.84
C THR A 50 -9.21 6.91 0.45
N LEU A 51 -7.91 7.22 0.33
CA LEU A 51 -7.21 7.22 -0.96
C LEU A 51 -7.17 5.82 -1.59
N HIS A 52 -6.85 4.78 -0.81
CA HIS A 52 -6.81 3.41 -1.31
C HIS A 52 -8.21 2.87 -1.65
N THR A 53 -9.23 3.21 -0.86
CA THR A 53 -10.61 2.88 -1.17
C THR A 53 -11.04 3.60 -2.46
N GLY A 54 -10.66 4.88 -2.59
CA GLY A 54 -10.90 5.67 -3.79
C GLY A 54 -10.22 5.11 -5.04
N LEU A 55 -9.01 4.52 -4.91
CA LEU A 55 -8.35 3.82 -6.00
C LEU A 55 -9.20 2.66 -6.55
N LEU A 56 -9.70 1.81 -5.65
CA LEU A 56 -10.47 0.62 -6.07
C LEU A 56 -11.83 1.02 -6.67
N ILE A 57 -12.55 1.93 -6.00
CA ILE A 57 -13.85 2.42 -6.48
C ILE A 57 -13.67 3.21 -7.77
N GLY A 58 -12.67 4.09 -7.84
CA GLY A 58 -12.37 4.91 -9.00
C GLY A 58 -12.01 4.08 -10.22
N ALA A 59 -11.18 3.04 -10.05
CA ALA A 59 -10.80 2.13 -11.13
C ALA A 59 -12.03 1.39 -11.69
N LEU A 60 -12.92 0.89 -10.82
CA LEU A 60 -14.16 0.26 -11.27
C LEU A 60 -15.10 1.27 -11.95
N ALA A 61 -15.32 2.42 -11.32
CA ALA A 61 -16.20 3.44 -11.87
C ALA A 61 -15.70 3.93 -13.24
N GLU A 62 -14.41 4.20 -13.38
CA GLU A 62 -13.82 4.64 -14.65
C GLU A 62 -14.00 3.60 -15.75
N VAL A 63 -13.76 2.32 -15.45
CA VAL A 63 -13.89 1.24 -16.44
C VAL A 63 -15.34 1.06 -16.88
N TRP A 64 -16.29 1.05 -15.94
CA TRP A 64 -17.69 0.79 -16.25
C TRP A 64 -18.43 1.99 -16.78
N LEU A 65 -18.16 3.22 -16.30
CA LEU A 65 -18.89 4.42 -16.71
C LEU A 65 -18.33 5.02 -17.99
N LEU A 66 -17.03 4.87 -18.25
CA LEU A 66 -16.38 5.40 -19.45
C LEU A 66 -16.08 4.31 -20.51
N ASP A 67 -16.56 3.09 -20.30
CA ASP A 67 -16.39 1.95 -21.21
C ASP A 67 -14.93 1.76 -21.66
N ARG A 68 -14.00 1.80 -20.67
CA ARG A 68 -12.56 1.74 -20.94
C ARG A 68 -12.18 0.41 -21.61
N PRO A 69 -11.41 0.44 -22.71
CA PRO A 69 -11.01 -0.76 -23.40
C PRO A 69 -9.92 -1.53 -22.65
N PHE A 70 -9.94 -2.85 -22.76
CA PHE A 70 -8.78 -3.66 -22.44
C PHE A 70 -7.82 -3.64 -23.62
N ILE A 71 -6.64 -3.04 -23.44
CA ILE A 71 -5.57 -2.96 -24.44
C ILE A 71 -4.56 -4.06 -24.11
N PRO A 72 -4.47 -5.17 -24.88
CA PRO A 72 -3.63 -6.34 -24.52
C PRO A 72 -2.16 -5.99 -24.26
N GLY A 73 -1.58 -5.11 -25.09
CA GLY A 73 -0.19 -4.67 -24.95
C GLY A 73 0.10 -3.85 -23.69
N LEU A 74 -0.93 -3.26 -23.05
CA LEU A 74 -0.83 -2.56 -21.78
C LEU A 74 -1.35 -3.43 -20.63
N GLY A 75 -2.52 -4.03 -20.80
CA GLY A 75 -3.24 -4.69 -19.73
C GLY A 75 -2.50 -5.91 -19.16
N TRP A 76 -1.93 -6.76 -20.02
CA TRP A 76 -1.19 -7.94 -19.56
C TRP A 76 0.09 -7.58 -18.78
N PRO A 77 0.96 -6.67 -19.26
CA PRO A 77 2.09 -6.21 -18.45
C PRO A 77 1.67 -5.57 -17.13
N MET A 78 0.64 -4.73 -17.14
CA MET A 78 0.15 -4.09 -15.92
C MET A 78 -0.44 -5.10 -14.92
N LEU A 79 -1.15 -6.12 -15.40
CA LEU A 79 -1.62 -7.22 -14.56
C LEU A 79 -0.46 -7.98 -13.92
N ALA A 80 0.57 -8.31 -14.71
CA ALA A 80 1.76 -8.98 -14.18
C ALA A 80 2.45 -8.12 -13.09
N ILE A 81 2.62 -6.82 -13.32
CA ILE A 81 3.18 -5.89 -12.34
C ILE A 81 2.30 -5.81 -11.10
N ALA A 82 0.97 -5.70 -11.24
CA ALA A 82 0.06 -5.65 -10.11
C ALA A 82 0.13 -6.92 -9.26
N LEU A 83 0.19 -8.10 -9.88
CA LEU A 83 0.37 -9.38 -9.17
C LEU A 83 1.73 -9.46 -8.46
N LEU A 84 2.79 -8.95 -9.08
CA LEU A 84 4.11 -8.84 -8.42
C LEU A 84 4.06 -7.89 -7.22
N CYS A 85 3.28 -6.81 -7.30
CA CYS A 85 3.06 -5.92 -6.16
C CYS A 85 2.35 -6.64 -5.01
N GLN A 86 1.33 -7.46 -5.29
CA GLN A 86 0.69 -8.28 -4.25
C GLN A 86 1.69 -9.24 -3.58
N ALA A 87 2.46 -9.98 -4.38
CA ALA A 87 3.51 -10.85 -3.86
C ALA A 87 4.53 -10.08 -3.01
N GLY A 88 4.96 -8.89 -3.46
CA GLY A 88 5.85 -8.00 -2.73
C GLY A 88 5.28 -7.52 -1.40
N ARG A 89 3.97 -7.21 -1.35
CA ARG A 89 3.29 -6.82 -0.10
C ARG A 89 3.30 -7.96 0.92
N TYR A 90 2.94 -9.18 0.51
CA TYR A 90 3.03 -10.34 1.39
C TYR A 90 4.45 -10.59 1.87
N TRP A 91 5.46 -10.38 1.01
CA TRP A 91 6.86 -10.49 1.40
C TRP A 91 7.24 -9.44 2.46
N VAL A 92 6.79 -8.18 2.31
CA VAL A 92 6.99 -7.12 3.31
C VAL A 92 6.31 -7.47 4.64
N ILE A 93 5.04 -7.89 4.60
CA ILE A 93 4.27 -8.29 5.78
C ILE A 93 4.98 -9.44 6.52
N TRP A 94 5.41 -10.45 5.79
CA TRP A 94 6.13 -11.59 6.35
C TRP A 94 7.48 -11.17 6.95
N ALA A 95 8.24 -10.32 6.25
CA ALA A 95 9.57 -9.88 6.69
C ALA A 95 9.51 -9.07 8.00
N LEU A 96 8.54 -8.18 8.14
CA LEU A 96 8.32 -7.36 9.34
C LEU A 96 7.58 -8.12 10.45
N GLY A 97 6.77 -9.13 10.09
CA GLY A 97 5.99 -9.90 11.04
C GLY A 97 5.12 -9.00 11.93
N ARG A 98 5.29 -9.08 13.25
CA ARG A 98 4.50 -8.28 14.21
C ARG A 98 4.83 -6.79 14.23
N GLN A 99 5.97 -6.37 13.65
CA GLN A 99 6.32 -4.96 13.48
C GLN A 99 5.61 -4.32 12.27
N TRP A 100 5.05 -5.14 11.37
CA TRP A 100 4.31 -4.60 10.24
C TRP A 100 2.99 -3.98 10.68
N ASN A 101 2.74 -2.75 10.23
CA ASN A 101 1.51 -2.03 10.52
C ASN A 101 1.14 -1.08 9.39
N THR A 102 -0.15 -0.84 9.20
CA THR A 102 -0.64 0.23 8.31
C THR A 102 -0.48 1.62 8.94
N ARG A 103 -0.32 1.68 10.25
CA ARG A 103 -0.02 2.88 11.02
C ARG A 103 1.50 2.98 11.26
N VAL A 104 1.98 4.16 11.63
CA VAL A 104 3.36 4.34 12.09
C VAL A 104 3.39 4.09 13.59
N ILE A 105 3.73 2.88 14.01
CA ILE A 105 3.87 2.50 15.42
C ILE A 105 5.27 1.94 15.63
N VAL A 106 6.02 2.55 16.52
CA VAL A 106 7.39 2.12 16.87
C VAL A 106 7.45 1.73 18.33
N VAL A 107 8.09 0.59 18.62
CA VAL A 107 8.32 0.14 19.99
C VAL A 107 9.74 0.56 20.38
N PRO A 108 9.93 1.45 21.38
CA PRO A 108 11.23 1.91 21.80
C PRO A 108 12.15 0.75 22.21
N GLY A 109 13.42 0.82 21.81
CA GLY A 109 14.43 -0.21 22.13
C GLY A 109 14.29 -1.52 21.32
N MET A 110 13.30 -1.63 20.44
CA MET A 110 13.17 -2.81 19.58
C MET A 110 14.02 -2.65 18.32
N PRO A 111 14.86 -3.66 17.98
CA PRO A 111 15.71 -3.58 16.80
C PRO A 111 14.88 -3.52 15.51
N LEU A 112 15.33 -2.70 14.56
CA LEU A 112 14.74 -2.65 13.22
C LEU A 112 14.94 -3.97 12.49
N GLN A 113 13.90 -4.43 11.82
CA GLN A 113 13.98 -5.65 11.02
C GLN A 113 14.84 -5.42 9.78
N ARG A 114 15.87 -6.28 9.61
CA ARG A 114 16.74 -6.30 8.42
C ARG A 114 16.53 -7.56 7.58
N ARG A 115 15.29 -8.07 7.56
CA ARG A 115 14.92 -9.28 6.80
C ARG A 115 14.20 -8.91 5.51
N GLY A 116 14.20 -9.84 4.55
CA GLY A 116 13.51 -9.65 3.27
C GLY A 116 13.99 -8.42 2.52
N PRO A 117 13.09 -7.55 2.04
CA PRO A 117 13.46 -6.34 1.28
C PRO A 117 14.17 -5.29 2.14
N TYR A 118 14.03 -5.32 3.47
CA TYR A 118 14.67 -4.39 4.40
C TYR A 118 16.17 -4.67 4.64
N ARG A 119 16.75 -5.72 4.05
CA ARG A 119 18.19 -5.96 4.07
C ARG A 119 18.97 -5.04 3.13
N TRP A 120 18.28 -4.45 2.16
CA TRP A 120 18.90 -3.54 1.20
C TRP A 120 18.82 -2.09 1.69
N GLU A 121 19.96 -1.49 2.03
CA GLU A 121 20.05 -0.14 2.59
C GLU A 121 19.54 0.95 1.64
N TRP A 122 19.65 0.71 0.32
CA TRP A 122 19.13 1.61 -0.71
C TRP A 122 17.59 1.59 -0.82
N LEU A 123 16.93 0.55 -0.31
CA LEU A 123 15.47 0.40 -0.34
C LEU A 123 14.90 0.58 1.07
N ARG A 124 14.95 1.82 1.58
CA ARG A 124 14.50 2.12 2.95
C ARG A 124 13.01 1.90 3.18
N HIS A 125 12.20 2.14 2.16
CA HIS A 125 10.73 2.08 2.25
C HIS A 125 10.12 1.16 1.17
N PRO A 126 10.42 -0.15 1.18
CA PRO A 126 9.98 -1.08 0.12
C PRO A 126 8.45 -1.13 -0.01
N ASN A 127 7.72 -1.04 1.10
CA ASN A 127 6.27 -1.02 1.08
C ASN A 127 5.70 0.19 0.32
N TYR A 128 6.32 1.37 0.42
CA TYR A 128 5.84 2.56 -0.27
C TYR A 128 6.11 2.52 -1.77
N VAL A 129 7.23 1.92 -2.18
CA VAL A 129 7.50 1.65 -3.60
C VAL A 129 6.45 0.71 -4.18
N ILE A 130 6.14 -0.39 -3.48
CA ILE A 130 5.11 -1.33 -3.90
C ILE A 130 3.76 -0.64 -4.05
N VAL A 131 3.34 0.16 -3.07
CA VAL A 131 2.08 0.92 -3.10
C VAL A 131 2.03 1.89 -4.28
N ALA A 132 3.11 2.61 -4.55
CA ALA A 132 3.17 3.56 -5.67
C ALA A 132 3.05 2.83 -7.02
N VAL A 133 3.78 1.73 -7.21
CA VAL A 133 3.73 0.93 -8.44
C VAL A 133 2.37 0.26 -8.61
N GLU A 134 1.80 -0.31 -7.56
CA GLU A 134 0.47 -0.91 -7.57
C GLU A 134 -0.62 0.09 -7.95
N GLY A 135 -0.55 1.32 -7.39
CA GLY A 135 -1.50 2.38 -7.69
C GLY A 135 -1.51 2.83 -9.15
N ILE A 136 -0.42 2.61 -9.86
CA ILE A 136 -0.33 2.82 -11.31
C ILE A 136 -0.79 1.56 -12.05
N ALA A 137 -0.25 0.41 -11.68
CA ALA A 137 -0.44 -0.82 -12.43
C ALA A 137 -1.89 -1.35 -12.36
N LEU A 138 -2.51 -1.36 -11.17
CA LEU A 138 -3.85 -1.91 -10.97
C LEU A 138 -4.92 -1.25 -11.87
N PRO A 139 -5.08 0.09 -11.89
CA PRO A 139 -6.08 0.71 -12.76
C PRO A 139 -5.71 0.61 -14.24
N LEU A 140 -4.42 0.59 -14.60
CA LEU A 140 -3.97 0.47 -15.98
C LEU A 140 -4.15 -0.93 -16.56
N VAL A 141 -4.46 -1.96 -15.76
CA VAL A 141 -4.87 -3.27 -16.27
C VAL A 141 -6.04 -3.14 -17.27
N HIS A 142 -6.97 -2.23 -17.01
CA HIS A 142 -8.12 -1.97 -17.89
C HIS A 142 -8.20 -0.49 -18.32
N SER A 143 -7.06 0.13 -18.55
CA SER A 143 -6.93 1.50 -19.09
C SER A 143 -7.63 2.60 -18.28
N ALA A 144 -7.81 2.41 -16.96
CA ALA A 144 -8.35 3.43 -16.05
C ALA A 144 -7.26 4.43 -15.64
N TRP A 145 -6.79 5.20 -16.60
CA TRP A 145 -5.62 6.06 -16.44
C TRP A 145 -5.91 7.39 -15.74
N ILE A 146 -7.18 7.85 -15.69
CA ILE A 146 -7.57 9.00 -14.86
C ILE A 146 -7.37 8.62 -13.39
N THR A 147 -7.89 7.46 -12.98
CA THR A 147 -7.72 6.94 -11.62
C THR A 147 -6.25 6.73 -11.28
N ALA A 148 -5.45 6.14 -12.22
CA ALA A 148 -4.03 5.96 -12.04
C ALA A 148 -3.30 7.29 -11.79
N LEU A 149 -3.60 8.32 -12.57
CA LEU A 149 -2.98 9.64 -12.45
C LEU A 149 -3.37 10.32 -11.13
N VAL A 150 -4.66 10.38 -10.83
CA VAL A 150 -5.16 11.02 -9.61
C VAL A 150 -4.60 10.33 -8.36
N PHE A 151 -4.65 9.00 -8.33
CA PHE A 151 -4.07 8.25 -7.20
C PHE A 151 -2.57 8.52 -7.07
N THR A 152 -1.81 8.48 -8.17
CA THR A 152 -0.35 8.68 -8.15
C THR A 152 0.01 10.02 -7.56
N VAL A 153 -0.65 11.10 -7.99
CA VAL A 153 -0.39 12.45 -7.49
C VAL A 153 -0.74 12.55 -6.00
N LEU A 154 -1.96 12.13 -5.61
CA LEU A 154 -2.39 12.22 -4.22
C LEU A 154 -1.57 11.31 -3.29
N ASN A 155 -1.20 10.11 -3.76
CA ASN A 155 -0.36 9.19 -3.01
C ASN A 155 1.07 9.75 -2.84
N ALA A 156 1.65 10.37 -3.87
CA ALA A 156 2.95 11.01 -3.77
C ALA A 156 2.93 12.14 -2.72
N ILE A 157 1.91 12.99 -2.73
CA ILE A 157 1.73 14.06 -1.72
C ILE A 157 1.62 13.45 -0.32
N LEU A 158 0.81 12.41 -0.16
CA LEU A 158 0.60 11.75 1.14
C LEU A 158 1.88 11.06 1.65
N LEU A 159 2.58 10.34 0.78
CA LEU A 159 3.79 9.61 1.16
C LEU A 159 4.95 10.57 1.45
N LEU A 160 5.28 11.46 0.51
CA LEU A 160 6.45 12.33 0.61
C LEU A 160 6.22 13.48 1.59
N GLY A 161 5.00 14.02 1.64
CA GLY A 161 4.69 15.16 2.52
C GLY A 161 4.43 14.77 3.98
N PHE A 162 3.88 13.59 4.22
CA PHE A 162 3.38 13.24 5.56
C PHE A 162 3.93 11.91 6.09
N ARG A 163 3.80 10.84 5.31
CA ARG A 163 4.02 9.47 5.80
C ARG A 163 5.49 9.17 6.07
N ILE A 164 6.35 9.39 5.08
CA ILE A 164 7.79 9.14 5.19
C ILE A 164 8.42 10.02 6.29
N PRO A 165 8.16 11.35 6.32
CA PRO A 165 8.70 12.19 7.40
C PRO A 165 8.23 11.81 8.81
N ALA A 166 6.97 11.33 8.94
CA ALA A 166 6.46 10.87 10.23
C ALA A 166 7.13 9.57 10.69
N GLU A 167 7.34 8.63 9.77
CA GLU A 167 8.01 7.35 10.05
C GLU A 167 9.49 7.58 10.41
N GLU A 168 10.22 8.40 9.65
CA GLU A 168 11.63 8.70 9.92
C GLU A 168 11.82 9.40 11.27
N ARG A 169 10.94 10.35 11.61
CA ARG A 169 10.97 11.00 12.94
C ARG A 169 10.70 10.02 14.06
N ALA A 170 9.72 9.12 13.88
CA ALA A 170 9.39 8.10 14.88
C ALA A 170 10.55 7.12 15.08
N LEU A 171 11.22 6.71 14.02
CA LEU A 171 12.37 5.81 14.08
C LEU A 171 13.59 6.48 14.76
N LYS A 172 13.89 7.73 14.44
CA LYS A 172 14.96 8.51 15.12
C LYS A 172 14.69 8.66 16.61
N ALA A 173 13.46 9.04 16.98
CA ALA A 173 13.10 9.18 18.39
C ALA A 173 13.19 7.85 19.17
N ALA A 174 13.00 6.71 18.50
CA ALA A 174 13.08 5.40 19.13
C ALA A 174 14.52 4.86 19.23
N SER A 175 15.45 5.32 18.37
CA SER A 175 16.87 4.95 18.40
C SER A 175 17.70 5.78 19.39
N GLY A 176 17.16 6.85 19.93
CA GLY A 176 17.86 7.70 20.90
C GLY A 176 18.91 8.63 20.29
N ASP A 177 18.86 8.83 18.96
CA ASP A 177 19.69 9.77 18.20
C ASP A 177 18.98 11.10 17.97
#